data_cf167db8c6a313cf7dde87d733c68868
#
_entry.id   cf167db8c6a313cf7dde87d733c68868
#
_cell.length_a   1.000
_cell.length_b   1.000
_cell.length_c   1.000
_cell.angle_alpha   90.00
_cell.angle_beta   90.00
_cell.angle_gamma   90.00
#
_symmetry.space_group_name_H-M   'P 1'
#
loop_
_entity.id
_entity.type
_entity.pdbx_description
1 polymer ?
#
loop_
_entity_poly.entity_id
_entity_poly.type
_entity_poly.pdbx_seq_one_letter_code
_entity_poly.pdbx_strand_id
1 'polypeptide(L)'
;MAAASRLGRQLEEIIASLSKVDAQFALIGGLALASHKVIRATQDIDLLTDSEKAEDIDRELIALGYRCLHRSPDAGNYLRGDERVDLIYASRPAARGLLANATSIQTVFGTVRVVSPEGLIGLKLQGFVKNPRRTQDLEDIKALIAANRQALKMHEAREYFRLFNREALLEEILK
;
A
#
# COMPACT_ATOMS: atom_id res chain seq x y z
N MET A 1 -12.21 -15.35 22.07
CA MET A 1 -11.93 -14.68 20.78
C MET A 1 -11.50 -13.24 21.07
N ALA A 2 -10.30 -12.85 20.66
CA ALA A 2 -9.90 -11.44 20.78
C ALA A 2 -10.86 -10.58 19.92
N ALA A 3 -11.39 -9.50 20.50
CA ALA A 3 -12.22 -8.57 19.76
C ALA A 3 -11.38 -7.99 18.60
N ALA A 4 -11.92 -8.00 17.40
CA ALA A 4 -11.26 -7.38 16.25
C ALA A 4 -10.88 -5.94 16.59
N SER A 5 -9.66 -5.54 16.30
CA SER A 5 -9.24 -4.15 16.49
C SER A 5 -10.11 -3.22 15.67
N ARG A 6 -10.19 -1.94 16.04
CA ARG A 6 -10.93 -0.94 15.26
C ARG A 6 -10.47 -0.93 13.80
N LEU A 7 -9.17 -0.94 13.58
CA LEU A 7 -8.56 -0.99 12.25
C LEU A 7 -8.94 -2.28 11.50
N GLY A 8 -9.02 -3.41 12.19
CA GLY A 8 -9.46 -4.68 11.61
C GLY A 8 -10.90 -4.62 11.11
N ARG A 9 -11.82 -4.10 11.93
CA ARG A 9 -13.24 -3.92 11.51
C ARG A 9 -13.36 -2.97 10.32
N GLN A 10 -12.63 -1.85 10.35
CA GLN A 10 -12.57 -0.91 9.25
C GLN A 10 -12.11 -1.59 7.95
N LEU A 11 -11.05 -2.38 8.01
CA LEU A 11 -10.53 -3.11 6.85
C LEU A 11 -11.56 -4.13 6.32
N GLU A 12 -12.21 -4.88 7.20
CA GLU A 12 -13.26 -5.84 6.82
C GLU A 12 -14.43 -5.17 6.10
N GLU A 13 -14.92 -4.04 6.61
CA GLU A 13 -16.00 -3.26 5.95
C GLU A 13 -15.60 -2.80 4.54
N ILE A 14 -14.37 -2.27 4.41
CA ILE A 14 -13.86 -1.79 3.12
C ILE A 14 -13.72 -2.94 2.14
N ILE A 15 -13.10 -4.05 2.55
CA ILE A 15 -12.94 -5.25 1.69
C ILE A 15 -14.30 -5.76 1.22
N ALA A 16 -15.28 -5.83 2.11
CA ALA A 16 -16.64 -6.27 1.75
C ALA A 16 -17.27 -5.33 0.73
N SER A 17 -17.09 -4.02 0.87
CA SER A 17 -17.62 -3.03 -0.09
C SER A 17 -16.94 -3.09 -1.44
N LEU A 18 -15.60 -3.21 -1.47
CA LEU A 18 -14.84 -3.36 -2.72
C LEU A 18 -15.25 -4.65 -3.46
N SER A 19 -15.49 -5.72 -2.72
CA SER A 19 -15.92 -6.99 -3.30
C SER A 19 -17.30 -6.93 -3.96
N LYS A 20 -18.21 -6.08 -3.46
CA LYS A 20 -19.56 -5.89 -4.08
C LYS A 20 -19.48 -5.34 -5.51
N VAL A 21 -18.46 -4.57 -5.81
CA VAL A 21 -18.27 -3.94 -7.12
C VAL A 21 -17.19 -4.62 -7.96
N ASP A 22 -16.75 -5.81 -7.56
CA ASP A 22 -15.67 -6.58 -8.20
C ASP A 22 -14.38 -5.79 -8.38
N ALA A 23 -14.06 -4.89 -7.44
CA ALA A 23 -12.85 -4.12 -7.50
C ALA A 23 -11.65 -4.98 -7.07
N GLN A 24 -10.59 -4.96 -7.88
CA GLN A 24 -9.30 -5.53 -7.50
C GLN A 24 -8.61 -4.60 -6.50
N PHE A 25 -8.02 -5.17 -5.47
CA PHE A 25 -7.26 -4.39 -4.49
C PHE A 25 -6.11 -5.20 -3.88
N ALA A 26 -5.13 -4.50 -3.33
CA ALA A 26 -4.06 -5.06 -2.52
C ALA A 26 -3.64 -4.07 -1.43
N LEU A 27 -3.26 -4.58 -0.26
CA LEU A 27 -2.68 -3.75 0.80
C LEU A 27 -1.33 -3.17 0.35
N ILE A 28 -1.16 -1.90 0.67
CA ILE A 28 0.10 -1.15 0.61
C ILE A 28 0.29 -0.43 1.95
N GLY A 29 1.27 0.45 2.08
CA GLY A 29 1.47 1.25 3.28
C GLY A 29 1.82 0.45 4.54
N GLY A 30 1.41 0.96 5.70
CA GLY A 30 1.80 0.41 7.00
C GLY A 30 1.31 -1.00 7.28
N LEU A 31 0.09 -1.36 6.88
CA LEU A 31 -0.43 -2.72 7.05
C LEU A 31 0.31 -3.75 6.19
N ALA A 32 0.69 -3.37 4.97
CA ALA A 32 1.49 -4.22 4.10
C ALA A 32 2.91 -4.45 4.66
N LEU A 33 3.51 -3.43 5.29
CA LEU A 33 4.81 -3.56 5.95
C LEU A 33 4.79 -4.66 7.01
N ALA A 34 3.74 -4.72 7.84
CA ALA A 34 3.58 -5.74 8.88
C ALA A 34 3.57 -7.15 8.28
N SER A 35 2.95 -7.33 7.12
CA SER A 35 2.94 -8.61 6.38
C SER A 35 4.33 -9.01 5.88
N HIS A 36 5.26 -8.06 5.75
CA HIS A 36 6.65 -8.25 5.34
C HIS A 36 7.65 -8.05 6.48
N LYS A 37 7.26 -8.39 7.71
CA LYS A 37 8.11 -8.40 8.92
C LYS A 37 8.59 -7.01 9.38
N VAL A 38 7.98 -5.94 8.94
CA VAL A 38 8.27 -4.57 9.38
C VAL A 38 7.11 -4.04 10.18
N ILE A 39 7.24 -4.05 11.50
CA ILE A 39 6.17 -3.64 12.43
C ILE A 39 6.39 -2.18 12.83
N ARG A 40 5.42 -1.35 12.50
CA ARG A 40 5.30 0.01 13.03
C ARG A 40 3.84 0.38 13.23
N ALA A 41 3.60 1.38 14.07
CA ALA A 41 2.24 1.88 14.27
C ALA A 41 1.67 2.44 12.94
N THR A 42 0.43 2.05 12.64
CA THR A 42 -0.36 2.62 11.55
C THR A 42 -1.81 2.73 12.01
N GLN A 43 -2.50 3.77 11.56
CA GLN A 43 -3.92 4.00 11.82
C GLN A 43 -4.71 4.11 10.52
N ASP A 44 -4.01 4.20 9.40
CA ASP A 44 -4.58 4.40 8.08
C ASP A 44 -4.63 3.08 7.30
N ILE A 45 -5.62 2.94 6.46
CA ILE A 45 -5.71 1.86 5.48
C ILE A 45 -5.27 2.41 4.14
N ASP A 46 -4.20 1.84 3.61
CA ASP A 46 -3.66 2.18 2.30
C ASP A 46 -3.89 1.02 1.33
N LEU A 47 -4.56 1.27 0.21
CA LEU A 47 -4.85 0.26 -0.80
C LEU A 47 -4.40 0.71 -2.19
N LEU A 48 -3.88 -0.24 -2.95
CA LEU A 48 -3.75 -0.15 -4.39
C LEU A 48 -4.99 -0.81 -5.00
N THR A 49 -5.71 -0.11 -5.87
CA THR A 49 -6.94 -0.60 -6.50
C THR A 49 -6.91 -0.42 -8.01
N ASP A 50 -7.78 -1.13 -8.73
CA ASP A 50 -7.92 -0.91 -10.15
C ASP A 50 -8.56 0.46 -10.46
N SER A 51 -8.03 1.15 -11.45
CA SER A 51 -8.50 2.49 -11.83
C SER A 51 -9.86 2.47 -12.53
N GLU A 52 -10.23 1.36 -13.13
CA GLU A 52 -11.50 1.22 -13.86
C GLU A 52 -12.72 1.22 -12.91
N LYS A 53 -12.49 0.83 -11.65
CA LYS A 53 -13.50 0.81 -10.59
C LYS A 53 -13.51 2.04 -9.68
N ALA A 54 -12.72 3.06 -9.98
CA ALA A 54 -12.56 4.22 -9.11
C ALA A 54 -13.89 4.91 -8.75
N GLU A 55 -14.84 5.02 -9.71
CA GLU A 55 -16.17 5.60 -9.48
C GLU A 55 -17.04 4.71 -8.58
N ASP A 56 -16.99 3.40 -8.80
CA ASP A 56 -17.75 2.43 -8.00
C ASP A 56 -17.23 2.38 -6.57
N ILE A 57 -15.90 2.39 -6.40
CA ILE A 57 -15.21 2.43 -5.11
C ILE A 57 -15.59 3.71 -4.35
N ASP A 58 -15.59 4.86 -5.02
CA ASP A 58 -15.97 6.14 -4.43
C ASP A 58 -17.41 6.08 -3.86
N ARG A 59 -18.36 5.58 -4.64
CA ARG A 59 -19.74 5.41 -4.18
C ARG A 59 -19.86 4.48 -2.97
N GLU A 60 -19.14 3.37 -2.97
CA GLU A 60 -19.13 2.42 -1.85
C GLU A 60 -18.57 3.03 -0.57
N LEU A 61 -17.44 3.76 -0.66
CA LEU A 61 -16.84 4.43 0.50
C LEU A 61 -17.76 5.54 1.05
N ILE A 62 -18.39 6.32 0.17
CA ILE A 62 -19.37 7.33 0.60
C ILE A 62 -20.58 6.65 1.27
N ALA A 63 -21.06 5.52 0.76
CA ALA A 63 -22.13 4.76 1.37
C ALA A 63 -21.77 4.21 2.76
N LEU A 64 -20.50 3.91 3.03
CA LEU A 64 -19.98 3.56 4.35
C LEU A 64 -19.82 4.77 5.30
N GLY A 65 -20.13 5.98 4.84
CA GLY A 65 -20.04 7.21 5.62
C GLY A 65 -18.70 7.94 5.51
N TYR A 66 -17.82 7.53 4.62
CA TYR A 66 -16.59 8.28 4.35
C TYR A 66 -16.88 9.54 3.55
N ARG A 67 -16.14 10.58 3.84
CA ARG A 67 -16.10 11.81 3.04
C ARG A 67 -14.85 11.79 2.16
N CYS A 68 -15.01 12.03 0.87
CA CYS A 68 -13.88 12.21 -0.04
C CYS A 68 -13.21 13.56 0.25
N LEU A 69 -11.94 13.53 0.63
CA LEU A 69 -11.12 14.73 0.88
C LEU A 69 -10.44 15.21 -0.39
N HIS A 70 -9.97 14.26 -1.19
CA HIS A 70 -9.30 14.51 -2.46
C HIS A 70 -9.47 13.30 -3.36
N ARG A 71 -9.63 13.56 -4.65
CA ARG A 71 -9.66 12.53 -5.69
C ARG A 71 -9.03 13.04 -6.97
N SER A 72 -8.24 12.20 -7.59
CA SER A 72 -7.59 12.40 -8.88
C SER A 72 -7.65 11.09 -9.69
N PRO A 73 -7.24 11.06 -10.95
CA PRO A 73 -7.12 9.81 -11.72
C PRO A 73 -6.17 8.78 -11.10
N ASP A 74 -5.23 9.21 -10.27
CA ASP A 74 -4.18 8.37 -9.70
C ASP A 74 -4.39 8.06 -8.20
N ALA A 75 -5.23 8.79 -7.48
CA ALA A 75 -5.37 8.65 -6.02
C ALA A 75 -6.72 9.15 -5.48
N GLY A 76 -7.11 8.60 -4.33
CA GLY A 76 -8.26 9.05 -3.56
C GLY A 76 -7.96 9.02 -2.06
N ASN A 77 -8.43 10.04 -1.32
CA ASN A 77 -8.25 10.15 0.11
C ASN A 77 -9.61 10.33 0.78
N TYR A 78 -9.90 9.50 1.77
CA TYR A 78 -11.20 9.43 2.42
C TYR A 78 -11.09 9.47 3.93
N LEU A 79 -12.07 10.07 4.60
CA LEU A 79 -12.09 10.22 6.04
C LEU A 79 -13.49 9.99 6.60
N ARG A 80 -13.60 9.16 7.66
CA ARG A 80 -14.80 8.95 8.47
C ARG A 80 -14.42 9.11 9.95
N GLY A 81 -14.78 10.25 10.56
CA GLY A 81 -14.27 10.58 11.90
C GLY A 81 -12.74 10.73 11.86
N ASP A 82 -12.04 9.84 12.54
CA ASP A 82 -10.56 9.73 12.52
C ASP A 82 -10.06 8.51 11.71
N GLU A 83 -10.95 7.77 11.07
CA GLU A 83 -10.63 6.65 10.19
C GLU A 83 -10.26 7.14 8.79
N ARG A 84 -9.03 6.90 8.38
CA ARG A 84 -8.51 7.30 7.07
C ARG A 84 -8.36 6.11 6.14
N VAL A 85 -8.70 6.33 4.87
CA VAL A 85 -8.46 5.41 3.76
C VAL A 85 -7.78 6.18 2.64
N ASP A 86 -6.61 5.73 2.24
CA ASP A 86 -5.86 6.29 1.14
C ASP A 86 -5.76 5.25 0.01
N LEU A 87 -6.20 5.64 -1.17
CA LEU A 87 -6.20 4.79 -2.36
C LEU A 87 -5.18 5.28 -3.38
N ILE A 88 -4.47 4.35 -3.97
CA ILE A 88 -3.76 4.54 -5.24
C ILE A 88 -4.52 3.78 -6.31
N TYR A 89 -4.92 4.46 -7.38
CA TYR A 89 -5.54 3.82 -8.54
C TYR A 89 -4.46 3.35 -9.50
N ALA A 90 -4.51 2.08 -9.88
CA ALA A 90 -3.55 1.46 -10.79
C ALA A 90 -3.80 1.91 -12.25
N SER A 91 -3.70 3.21 -12.51
CA SER A 91 -3.91 3.83 -13.82
C SER A 91 -2.74 3.58 -14.78
N ARG A 92 -1.53 3.39 -14.26
CA ARG A 92 -0.29 3.24 -15.04
C ARG A 92 0.18 1.79 -15.09
N PRO A 93 0.90 1.38 -16.15
CA PRO A 93 1.35 -0.01 -16.32
C PRO A 93 2.12 -0.56 -15.12
N ALA A 94 3.02 0.21 -14.52
CA ALA A 94 3.79 -0.21 -13.34
C ALA A 94 2.86 -0.52 -12.14
N ALA A 95 1.91 0.35 -11.84
CA ALA A 95 0.94 0.15 -10.76
C ALA A 95 0.00 -1.04 -11.02
N ARG A 96 -0.43 -1.23 -12.29
CA ARG A 96 -1.20 -2.42 -12.69
C ARG A 96 -0.40 -3.70 -12.49
N GLY A 97 0.89 -3.69 -12.80
CA GLY A 97 1.80 -4.81 -12.54
C GLY A 97 1.89 -5.14 -11.06
N LEU A 98 2.02 -4.14 -10.18
CA LEU A 98 2.02 -4.34 -8.73
C LEU A 98 0.72 -4.97 -8.24
N LEU A 99 -0.43 -4.50 -8.72
CA LEU A 99 -1.73 -5.04 -8.36
C LEU A 99 -1.91 -6.47 -8.87
N ALA A 100 -1.55 -6.75 -10.12
CA ALA A 100 -1.66 -8.07 -10.72
C ALA A 100 -0.78 -9.11 -10.01
N ASN A 101 0.43 -8.72 -9.59
CA ASN A 101 1.41 -9.58 -8.92
C ASN A 101 1.27 -9.62 -7.39
N ALA A 102 0.30 -8.90 -6.81
CA ALA A 102 0.03 -8.97 -5.38
C ALA A 102 -0.39 -10.39 -4.98
N THR A 103 0.09 -10.85 -3.85
CA THR A 103 -0.13 -12.22 -3.36
C THR A 103 -1.02 -12.24 -2.14
N SER A 104 -1.82 -13.31 -2.00
CA SER A 104 -2.64 -13.53 -0.80
C SER A 104 -1.75 -13.97 0.35
N ILE A 105 -1.82 -13.21 1.45
CA ILE A 105 -1.07 -13.47 2.68
C ILE A 105 -2.06 -13.59 3.83
N GLN A 106 -1.81 -14.56 4.71
CA GLN A 106 -2.55 -14.67 5.98
C GLN A 106 -2.07 -13.56 6.92
N THR A 107 -2.97 -12.68 7.30
CA THR A 107 -2.72 -11.58 8.24
C THR A 107 -3.55 -11.76 9.50
N VAL A 108 -3.34 -10.91 10.50
CA VAL A 108 -4.20 -10.84 11.70
C VAL A 108 -5.66 -10.44 11.37
N PHE A 109 -5.89 -9.90 10.18
CA PHE A 109 -7.20 -9.50 9.65
C PHE A 109 -7.80 -10.54 8.69
N GLY A 110 -7.21 -11.74 8.60
CA GLY A 110 -7.58 -12.77 7.62
C GLY A 110 -6.67 -12.78 6.39
N THR A 111 -7.09 -13.52 5.38
CA THR A 111 -6.35 -13.60 4.10
C THR A 111 -6.62 -12.35 3.26
N VAL A 112 -5.57 -11.60 2.96
CA VAL A 112 -5.64 -10.36 2.17
C VAL A 112 -4.56 -10.36 1.11
N ARG A 113 -4.83 -9.78 -0.06
CA ARG A 113 -3.80 -9.54 -1.08
C ARG A 113 -2.88 -8.41 -0.65
N VAL A 114 -1.60 -8.60 -0.78
CA VAL A 114 -0.56 -7.66 -0.37
C VAL A 114 0.45 -7.47 -1.50
N VAL A 115 0.85 -6.23 -1.75
CA VAL A 115 1.92 -5.92 -2.70
C VAL A 115 3.24 -6.48 -2.18
N SER A 116 4.09 -6.98 -3.08
CA SER A 116 5.40 -7.55 -2.72
C SER A 116 6.31 -6.55 -2.01
N PRO A 117 7.29 -7.01 -1.22
CA PRO A 117 8.23 -6.09 -0.56
C PRO A 117 9.00 -5.22 -1.57
N GLU A 118 9.35 -5.74 -2.74
CA GLU A 118 9.99 -4.97 -3.83
C GLU A 118 9.05 -3.88 -4.35
N GLY A 119 7.77 -4.21 -4.57
CA GLY A 119 6.77 -3.24 -5.00
C GLY A 119 6.52 -2.15 -3.96
N LEU A 120 6.52 -2.49 -2.67
CA LEU A 120 6.41 -1.51 -1.58
C LEU A 120 7.63 -0.58 -1.55
N ILE A 121 8.83 -1.11 -1.77
CA ILE A 121 10.06 -0.30 -1.92
C ILE A 121 9.88 0.69 -3.06
N GLY A 122 9.38 0.25 -4.21
CA GLY A 122 9.13 1.11 -5.38
C GLY A 122 8.14 2.25 -5.07
N LEU A 123 7.01 1.95 -4.43
CA LEU A 123 5.99 2.95 -4.04
C LEU A 123 6.54 3.97 -3.05
N LYS A 124 7.30 3.51 -2.04
CA LYS A 124 7.89 4.38 -1.03
C LYS A 124 9.01 5.24 -1.60
N LEU A 125 9.85 4.67 -2.47
CA LEU A 125 10.89 5.41 -3.16
C LEU A 125 10.29 6.52 -4.04
N GLN A 126 9.20 6.24 -4.75
CA GLN A 126 8.46 7.24 -5.51
C GLN A 126 7.95 8.38 -4.60
N GLY A 127 7.40 8.05 -3.45
CA GLY A 127 6.94 9.04 -2.47
C GLY A 127 8.08 9.90 -1.93
N PHE A 128 9.19 9.28 -1.55
CA PHE A 128 10.39 9.95 -1.06
C PHE A 128 11.04 10.86 -2.11
N VAL A 129 11.14 10.40 -3.35
CA VAL A 129 11.71 11.21 -4.46
C VAL A 129 10.85 12.43 -4.76
N LYS A 130 9.51 12.29 -4.72
CA LYS A 130 8.59 13.42 -4.92
C LYS A 130 8.62 14.42 -3.75
N ASN A 131 8.81 13.93 -2.54
CA ASN A 131 8.86 14.75 -1.34
C ASN A 131 9.92 14.18 -0.35
N PRO A 132 11.18 14.68 -0.41
CA PRO A 132 12.26 14.20 0.46
C PRO A 132 12.04 14.44 1.97
N ARG A 133 11.03 15.24 2.35
CA ARG A 133 10.62 15.39 3.76
C ARG A 133 9.90 14.15 4.30
N ARG A 134 9.50 13.24 3.44
CA ARG A 134 8.91 11.94 3.83
C ARG A 134 10.00 10.95 4.26
N THR A 135 10.73 11.31 5.29
CA THR A 135 11.84 10.51 5.83
C THR A 135 11.38 9.13 6.31
N GLN A 136 10.12 8.99 6.73
CA GLN A 136 9.55 7.70 7.11
C GLN A 136 9.55 6.71 5.94
N ASP A 137 9.32 7.18 4.70
CA ASP A 137 9.38 6.29 3.53
C ASP A 137 10.79 5.70 3.35
N LEU A 138 11.83 6.49 3.59
CA LEU A 138 13.21 6.02 3.54
C LEU A 138 13.51 5.00 4.65
N GLU A 139 13.06 5.25 5.87
CA GLU A 139 13.21 4.30 6.98
C GLU A 139 12.46 2.98 6.73
N ASP A 140 11.26 3.06 6.16
CA ASP A 140 10.49 1.88 5.78
C ASP A 140 11.21 1.05 4.69
N ILE A 141 11.85 1.71 3.70
CA ILE A 141 12.66 1.04 2.67
C ILE A 141 13.83 0.29 3.31
N LYS A 142 14.58 0.95 4.19
CA LYS A 142 15.70 0.33 4.91
C LYS A 142 15.25 -0.88 5.71
N ALA A 143 14.14 -0.76 6.43
CA ALA A 143 13.57 -1.82 7.23
C ALA A 143 13.10 -3.01 6.39
N LEU A 144 12.45 -2.76 5.24
CA LEU A 144 12.03 -3.82 4.30
C LEU A 144 13.22 -4.60 3.77
N ILE A 145 14.28 -3.91 3.36
CA ILE A 145 15.50 -4.54 2.86
C ILE A 145 16.15 -5.38 3.97
N ALA A 146 16.29 -4.83 5.17
CA ALA A 146 16.91 -5.53 6.30
C ALA A 146 16.12 -6.77 6.72
N ALA A 147 14.80 -6.66 6.86
CA ALA A 147 13.94 -7.75 7.32
C ALA A 147 13.78 -8.88 6.30
N ASN A 148 13.98 -8.60 5.01
CA ASN A 148 13.72 -9.54 3.92
C ASN A 148 14.98 -9.92 3.12
N ARG A 149 16.18 -9.66 3.61
CA ARG A 149 17.45 -9.83 2.88
C ARG A 149 17.59 -11.14 2.10
N GLN A 150 17.12 -12.23 2.68
CA GLN A 150 17.26 -13.57 2.07
C GLN A 150 16.20 -13.86 1.01
N ALA A 151 15.00 -13.26 1.14
CA ALA A 151 13.85 -13.52 0.28
C ALA A 151 13.62 -12.42 -0.76
N LEU A 152 14.16 -11.22 -0.52
CA LEU A 152 14.00 -10.07 -1.39
C LEU A 152 14.67 -10.30 -2.74
N LYS A 153 13.92 -10.11 -3.80
CA LYS A 153 14.46 -10.12 -5.17
C LYS A 153 15.19 -8.81 -5.42
N MET A 154 16.44 -8.75 -5.01
CA MET A 154 17.25 -7.54 -5.04
C MET A 154 17.34 -6.92 -6.43
N HIS A 155 17.30 -7.72 -7.50
CA HIS A 155 17.32 -7.20 -8.88
C HIS A 155 16.05 -6.36 -9.19
N GLU A 156 14.87 -6.78 -8.72
CA GLU A 156 13.62 -6.01 -8.87
C GLU A 156 13.69 -4.70 -8.05
N ALA A 157 14.18 -4.77 -6.82
CA ALA A 157 14.38 -3.58 -6.00
C ALA A 157 15.35 -2.58 -6.67
N ARG A 158 16.48 -3.08 -7.23
CA ARG A 158 17.45 -2.25 -7.97
C ARG A 158 16.83 -1.53 -9.16
N GLU A 159 15.89 -2.17 -9.87
CA GLU A 159 15.21 -1.54 -11.01
C GLU A 159 14.42 -0.30 -10.57
N TYR A 160 13.76 -0.33 -9.40
CA TYR A 160 13.09 0.87 -8.88
C TYR A 160 14.09 1.98 -8.55
N PHE A 161 15.21 1.66 -7.91
CA PHE A 161 16.24 2.67 -7.62
C PHE A 161 16.82 3.27 -8.91
N ARG A 162 17.03 2.45 -9.94
CA ARG A 162 17.48 2.91 -11.26
C ARG A 162 16.44 3.81 -11.92
N LEU A 163 15.16 3.41 -11.89
CA LEU A 163 14.05 4.18 -12.45
C LEU A 163 13.98 5.61 -11.91
N PHE A 164 14.32 5.79 -10.63
CA PHE A 164 14.31 7.09 -9.96
C PHE A 164 15.69 7.76 -9.87
N ASN A 165 16.72 7.22 -10.52
CA ASN A 165 18.12 7.71 -10.45
C ASN A 165 18.60 7.81 -8.99
N ARG A 166 18.44 6.73 -8.23
CA ARG A 166 18.79 6.63 -6.79
C ARG A 166 19.66 5.41 -6.47
N GLU A 167 20.43 4.90 -7.44
CA GLU A 167 21.30 3.74 -7.24
C GLU A 167 22.32 3.97 -6.13
N ALA A 168 22.88 5.19 -6.03
CA ALA A 168 23.81 5.55 -4.97
C ALA A 168 23.19 5.43 -3.57
N LEU A 169 21.89 5.79 -3.43
CA LEU A 169 21.17 5.63 -2.19
C LEU A 169 21.03 4.15 -1.80
N LEU A 170 20.77 3.27 -2.77
CA LEU A 170 20.71 1.83 -2.50
C LEU A 170 22.05 1.31 -1.99
N GLU A 171 23.16 1.70 -2.61
CA GLU A 171 24.50 1.27 -2.18
C GLU A 171 24.83 1.77 -0.76
N GLU A 172 24.34 2.94 -0.37
CA GLU A 172 24.44 3.43 1.02
C GLU A 172 23.63 2.57 1.99
N ILE A 173 22.42 2.18 1.62
CA ILE A 173 21.54 1.34 2.45
C ILE A 173 22.12 -0.07 2.63
N LEU A 174 22.84 -0.57 1.64
CA LEU A 174 23.39 -1.93 1.65
C LEU A 174 24.72 -2.06 2.41
N LYS A 175 25.38 -0.94 2.77
CA LYS A 175 26.60 -0.92 3.60
C LYS A 175 26.32 -1.30 5.04
#